data_bca39011cba7789e5e4b35f67aac3e30
#
_entry.id   bca39011cba7789e5e4b35f67aac3e30
#
_cell.length_a   1.000
_cell.length_b   1.000
_cell.length_c   1.000
_cell.angle_alpha   90.00
_cell.angle_beta   90.00
_cell.angle_gamma   90.00
#
_symmetry.space_group_name_H-M   'P 1'
#
loop_
_entity.id
_entity.type
_entity.pdbx_description
1 polymer ?
#
loop_
_entity_poly.entity_id
_entity_poly.type
_entity_poly.pdbx_seq_one_letter_code
_entity_poly.pdbx_strand_id
1 'polypeptide(L)'
;MKTTTFGNHLHPALEQLHRNTCLWIGHMNSGPADHLAGQTFQCPEDGSLNNIQVYTIAVSHPGKLILTLHEFDKQRKNWGQVLSSVEIEVDENDTENWVQFPLKSVQLHKDNTYGFRLKSPDTLVAIGEAAWSSTSPFAYGEEWNANNIESKDHYYRYFSLAFKVELRA
;
A
#
# COMPACT_ATOMS: atom_id res chain seq x y z
N MET A 1 9.54 6.87 -42.97
CA MET A 1 9.78 6.20 -41.68
C MET A 1 8.86 6.81 -40.64
N LYS A 2 7.85 6.06 -40.18
CA LYS A 2 6.98 6.53 -39.11
C LYS A 2 7.67 6.16 -37.80
N THR A 3 8.14 7.16 -37.09
CA THR A 3 8.65 7.02 -35.73
C THR A 3 7.45 6.75 -34.82
N THR A 4 7.29 5.50 -34.41
CA THR A 4 6.28 5.15 -33.40
C THR A 4 6.85 5.62 -32.07
N THR A 5 6.39 6.74 -31.60
CA THR A 5 6.60 7.18 -30.24
C THR A 5 5.81 6.24 -29.34
N PHE A 6 6.48 5.28 -28.69
CA PHE A 6 5.90 4.54 -27.58
C PHE A 6 5.67 5.54 -26.46
N GLY A 7 4.45 6.01 -26.34
CA GLY A 7 4.05 6.84 -25.22
C GLY A 7 4.21 6.04 -23.95
N ASN A 8 4.87 6.61 -22.96
CA ASN A 8 4.94 6.10 -21.58
C ASN A 8 3.52 6.14 -20.97
N HIS A 9 2.67 5.22 -21.37
CA HIS A 9 1.34 5.12 -20.82
C HIS A 9 1.40 4.40 -19.47
N LEU A 10 1.04 5.15 -18.42
CA LEU A 10 0.75 4.54 -17.13
C LEU A 10 -0.58 3.80 -17.23
N HIS A 11 -0.61 2.61 -16.66
CA HIS A 11 -1.87 1.88 -16.52
C HIS A 11 -1.94 1.19 -15.16
N PRO A 12 -3.15 1.09 -14.57
CA PRO A 12 -3.32 0.35 -13.33
C PRO A 12 -3.23 -1.15 -13.63
N ALA A 13 -2.23 -1.80 -13.04
CA ALA A 13 -2.11 -3.25 -13.10
C ALA A 13 -3.06 -3.92 -12.11
N LEU A 14 -3.26 -3.28 -10.95
CA LEU A 14 -4.14 -3.77 -9.89
C LEU A 14 -4.77 -2.58 -9.18
N GLU A 15 -6.08 -2.65 -8.98
CA GLU A 15 -6.84 -1.64 -8.24
C GLU A 15 -7.79 -2.30 -7.25
N GLN A 16 -7.76 -1.85 -6.01
CA GLN A 16 -8.78 -2.13 -5.02
C GLN A 16 -9.37 -0.78 -4.58
N LEU A 17 -10.52 -0.42 -5.11
CA LEU A 17 -11.12 0.90 -4.93
C LEU A 17 -12.20 0.93 -3.84
N HIS A 18 -12.71 -0.24 -3.46
CA HIS A 18 -13.78 -0.34 -2.47
C HIS A 18 -13.26 0.00 -1.08
N ARG A 19 -14.05 0.81 -0.37
CA ARG A 19 -13.77 1.20 1.01
C ARG A 19 -15.08 1.48 1.75
N ASN A 20 -15.28 0.79 2.84
CA ASN A 20 -16.45 0.96 3.71
C ASN A 20 -16.06 1.14 5.18
N THR A 21 -14.76 1.17 5.44
CA THR A 21 -14.20 1.40 6.76
C THR A 21 -12.84 2.09 6.62
N CYS A 22 -12.15 2.32 7.71
CA CYS A 22 -10.80 2.89 7.71
C CYS A 22 -9.93 2.26 8.79
N LEU A 23 -8.62 2.34 8.57
CA LEU A 23 -7.61 1.90 9.50
C LEU A 23 -6.67 3.07 9.81
N TRP A 24 -6.52 3.40 11.09
CA TRP A 24 -5.60 4.44 11.53
C TRP A 24 -4.19 3.90 11.66
N ILE A 25 -3.24 4.60 11.05
CA ILE A 25 -1.81 4.32 11.15
C ILE A 25 -1.06 5.55 11.67
N GLY A 26 0.10 5.31 12.26
CA GLY A 26 0.98 6.34 12.76
C GLY A 26 1.10 6.32 14.27
N HIS A 27 1.57 7.44 14.80
CA HIS A 27 1.85 7.60 16.23
C HIS A 27 0.68 8.27 16.95
N MET A 28 0.14 7.59 17.96
CA MET A 28 -0.89 8.13 18.83
C MET A 28 -0.25 8.78 20.06
N ASN A 29 -0.55 10.06 20.30
CA ASN A 29 -0.04 10.80 21.45
C ASN A 29 -0.46 10.22 22.81
N SER A 30 -1.51 9.40 22.84
CA SER A 30 -2.04 8.78 24.06
C SER A 30 -1.36 7.47 24.44
N GLY A 31 -0.38 7.01 23.68
CA GLY A 31 0.31 5.74 23.93
C GLY A 31 1.67 5.66 23.24
N PRO A 32 2.52 4.70 23.65
CA PRO A 32 3.86 4.53 23.09
C PRO A 32 3.87 3.78 21.75
N ALA A 33 2.72 3.25 21.31
CA ALA A 33 2.65 2.42 20.15
C ALA A 33 2.49 3.20 18.84
N ASP A 34 3.29 2.84 17.84
CA ASP A 34 3.07 3.22 16.47
C ASP A 34 2.29 2.11 15.76
N HIS A 35 1.23 2.48 15.05
CA HIS A 35 0.42 1.55 14.28
C HIS A 35 0.89 1.53 12.82
N LEU A 36 1.09 0.33 12.31
CA LEU A 36 1.58 0.05 10.97
C LEU A 36 0.52 -0.70 10.18
N ALA A 37 0.42 -0.42 8.91
CA ALA A 37 -0.46 -1.17 8.01
C ALA A 37 0.27 -1.52 6.73
N GLY A 38 -0.23 -2.50 6.02
CA GLY A 38 0.30 -2.90 4.74
C GLY A 38 -0.68 -3.77 3.97
N GLN A 39 -0.30 -4.09 2.77
CA GLN A 39 -1.09 -4.91 1.86
C GLN A 39 -0.15 -5.81 1.06
N THR A 40 -0.45 -7.10 1.04
CA THR A 40 0.18 -8.00 0.09
C THR A 40 -0.65 -8.06 -1.19
N PHE A 41 0.00 -8.31 -2.30
CA PHE A 41 -0.69 -8.46 -3.58
C PHE A 41 0.11 -9.36 -4.52
N GLN A 42 -0.63 -10.17 -5.28
CA GLN A 42 -0.08 -10.92 -6.40
C GLN A 42 -0.12 -10.04 -7.64
N CYS A 43 1.03 -9.87 -8.30
CA CYS A 43 1.11 -9.00 -9.47
C CYS A 43 0.50 -9.71 -10.69
N PRO A 44 -0.48 -9.10 -11.39
CA PRO A 44 -1.16 -9.76 -12.49
C PRO A 44 -0.42 -9.71 -13.83
N GLU A 45 0.64 -8.90 -13.94
CA GLU A 45 1.39 -8.72 -15.17
C GLU A 45 2.83 -8.28 -14.92
N ASP A 46 3.70 -8.49 -15.90
CA ASP A 46 5.06 -7.95 -15.85
C ASP A 46 5.05 -6.46 -16.17
N GLY A 47 5.91 -5.70 -15.50
CA GLY A 47 6.06 -4.29 -15.82
C GLY A 47 6.97 -3.55 -14.85
N SER A 48 7.36 -2.35 -15.25
CA SER A 48 8.13 -1.44 -14.42
C SER A 48 7.19 -0.63 -13.54
N LEU A 49 7.38 -0.70 -12.23
CA LEU A 49 6.55 0.03 -11.29
C LEU A 49 6.78 1.54 -11.44
N ASN A 50 5.69 2.28 -11.48
CA ASN A 50 5.71 3.73 -11.44
C ASN A 50 5.34 4.28 -10.06
N ASN A 51 4.22 3.83 -9.52
CA ASN A 51 3.75 4.27 -8.22
C ASN A 51 2.80 3.25 -7.59
N ILE A 52 2.66 3.37 -6.28
CA ILE A 52 1.56 2.78 -5.53
C ILE A 52 0.77 3.93 -4.93
N GLN A 53 -0.55 3.82 -4.95
CA GLN A 53 -1.44 4.80 -4.33
C GLN A 53 -2.26 4.15 -3.23
N VAL A 54 -2.52 4.90 -2.18
CA VAL A 54 -3.47 4.52 -1.14
C VAL A 54 -4.49 5.65 -0.98
N TYR A 55 -5.70 5.30 -0.56
CA TYR A 55 -6.73 6.29 -0.30
C TYR A 55 -6.67 6.73 1.15
N THR A 56 -6.50 8.02 1.38
CA THR A 56 -6.52 8.60 2.72
C THR A 56 -7.90 9.16 3.04
N ILE A 57 -8.46 8.75 4.17
CA ILE A 57 -9.75 9.23 4.67
C ILE A 57 -9.56 10.53 5.44
N ALA A 58 -8.54 10.58 6.29
CA ALA A 58 -8.23 11.74 7.13
C ALA A 58 -6.75 11.79 7.49
N VAL A 59 -6.25 12.99 7.67
CA VAL A 59 -4.90 13.27 8.19
C VAL A 59 -5.06 14.17 9.41
N SER A 60 -4.56 13.75 10.56
CA SER A 60 -4.78 14.49 11.82
C SER A 60 -4.02 15.82 11.86
N HIS A 61 -2.82 15.85 11.33
CA HIS A 61 -1.96 17.04 11.21
C HIS A 61 -0.85 16.76 10.20
N PRO A 62 -0.19 17.80 9.68
CA PRO A 62 0.90 17.60 8.72
C PRO A 62 2.02 16.73 9.27
N GLY A 63 2.52 15.85 8.42
CA GLY A 63 3.60 14.93 8.78
C GLY A 63 4.05 14.09 7.58
N LYS A 64 4.79 13.04 7.88
CA LYS A 64 5.40 12.17 6.88
C LYS A 64 4.71 10.83 6.84
N LEU A 65 4.57 10.29 5.63
CA LEU A 65 4.08 8.94 5.40
C LEU A 65 5.14 8.19 4.59
N ILE A 66 5.55 7.04 5.10
CA ILE A 66 6.63 6.24 4.51
C ILE A 66 6.04 4.94 4.00
N LEU A 67 6.32 4.62 2.73
CA LEU A 67 5.97 3.34 2.14
C LEU A 67 7.24 2.57 1.81
N THR A 68 7.29 1.31 2.21
CA THR A 68 8.33 0.36 1.79
C THR A 68 7.70 -0.77 1.00
N LEU A 69 8.28 -1.08 -0.16
CA LEU A 69 7.87 -2.19 -1.01
C LEU A 69 8.81 -3.37 -0.81
N HIS A 70 8.24 -4.56 -0.67
CA HIS A 70 8.98 -5.78 -0.38
C HIS A 70 8.57 -6.90 -1.32
N GLU A 71 9.47 -7.85 -1.53
CA GLU A 71 9.08 -9.20 -1.89
C GLU A 71 8.35 -9.83 -0.71
N PHE A 72 7.40 -10.70 -0.99
CA PHE A 72 6.62 -11.37 0.05
C PHE A 72 6.48 -12.86 -0.24
N ASP A 73 6.88 -13.68 0.71
CA ASP A 73 6.67 -15.13 0.68
C ASP A 73 5.27 -15.44 1.21
N LYS A 74 4.35 -15.69 0.31
CA LYS A 74 2.95 -15.98 0.62
C LYS A 74 2.75 -17.27 1.42
N GLN A 75 3.59 -18.27 1.22
CA GLN A 75 3.47 -19.56 1.90
C GLN A 75 3.93 -19.47 3.36
N ARG A 76 5.06 -18.80 3.59
CA ARG A 76 5.66 -18.62 4.92
C ARG A 76 5.19 -17.37 5.62
N LYS A 77 4.43 -16.51 4.93
CA LYS A 77 4.01 -15.18 5.39
C LYS A 77 5.21 -14.38 5.90
N ASN A 78 6.22 -14.28 5.03
CA ASN A 78 7.49 -13.67 5.36
C ASN A 78 7.78 -12.47 4.46
N TRP A 79 8.02 -11.33 5.09
CA TRP A 79 8.44 -10.12 4.37
C TRP A 79 9.90 -10.27 3.97
N GLY A 80 10.14 -10.22 2.67
CA GLY A 80 11.47 -10.33 2.11
C GLY A 80 12.20 -9.00 2.02
N GLN A 81 13.12 -8.95 1.09
CA GLN A 81 13.95 -7.77 0.85
C GLN A 81 13.12 -6.54 0.51
N VAL A 82 13.54 -5.38 1.03
CA VAL A 82 13.02 -4.08 0.60
C VAL A 82 13.49 -3.81 -0.82
N LEU A 83 12.56 -3.65 -1.73
CA LEU A 83 12.83 -3.36 -3.14
C LEU A 83 12.92 -1.85 -3.39
N SER A 84 12.12 -1.08 -2.67
CA SER A 84 12.10 0.37 -2.79
C SER A 84 11.45 0.98 -1.54
N SER A 85 11.79 2.22 -1.25
CA SER A 85 11.23 2.98 -0.14
C SER A 85 11.04 4.42 -0.56
N VAL A 86 9.94 5.02 -0.13
CA VAL A 86 9.66 6.43 -0.41
C VAL A 86 8.98 7.09 0.79
N GLU A 87 9.37 8.32 1.04
CA GLU A 87 8.78 9.18 2.05
C GLU A 87 8.08 10.34 1.35
N ILE A 88 6.85 10.60 1.73
CA ILE A 88 6.08 11.75 1.25
C ILE A 88 5.57 12.57 2.43
N GLU A 89 5.30 13.84 2.18
CA GLU A 89 4.61 14.69 3.15
C GLU A 89 3.12 14.66 2.88
N VAL A 90 2.35 14.57 3.96
CA VAL A 90 0.88 14.61 3.94
C VAL A 90 0.38 15.69 4.86
N ASP A 91 -0.76 16.26 4.51
CA ASP A 91 -1.45 17.26 5.30
C ASP A 91 -2.98 17.13 5.15
N GLU A 92 -3.72 18.07 5.70
CA GLU A 92 -5.18 18.06 5.68
C GLU A 92 -5.77 18.10 4.26
N ASN A 93 -5.02 18.58 3.26
CA ASN A 93 -5.44 18.60 1.86
C ASN A 93 -5.47 17.20 1.24
N ASP A 94 -4.82 16.23 1.86
CA ASP A 94 -4.84 14.84 1.43
C ASP A 94 -6.04 14.06 1.97
N THR A 95 -6.92 14.70 2.74
CA THR A 95 -8.16 14.11 3.24
C THR A 95 -9.10 13.77 2.09
N GLU A 96 -9.68 12.56 2.12
CA GLU A 96 -10.55 12.02 1.08
C GLU A 96 -9.92 12.07 -0.32
N ASN A 97 -8.65 11.65 -0.39
CA ASN A 97 -7.88 11.73 -1.63
C ASN A 97 -6.96 10.51 -1.80
N TRP A 98 -6.64 10.21 -3.05
CA TRP A 98 -5.60 9.27 -3.41
C TRP A 98 -4.23 9.90 -3.21
N VAL A 99 -3.38 9.26 -2.43
CA VAL A 99 -2.02 9.70 -2.16
C VAL A 99 -1.06 8.81 -2.92
N GLN A 100 -0.18 9.42 -3.69
CA GLN A 100 0.72 8.73 -4.59
C GLN A 100 2.12 8.60 -4.00
N PHE A 101 2.64 7.38 -4.02
CA PHE A 101 4.01 7.05 -3.66
C PHE A 101 4.78 6.71 -4.93
N PRO A 102 5.62 7.62 -5.43
CA PRO A 102 6.44 7.33 -6.62
C PRO A 102 7.56 6.35 -6.26
N LEU A 103 7.59 5.23 -6.97
CA LEU A 103 8.55 4.15 -6.75
C LEU A 103 9.28 3.88 -8.06
N LYS A 104 10.52 4.29 -8.12
CA LYS A 104 11.31 4.22 -9.36
C LYS A 104 12.02 2.89 -9.53
N SER A 105 12.04 2.41 -10.78
CA SER A 105 12.97 1.38 -11.25
C SER A 105 12.83 0.01 -10.60
N VAL A 106 11.63 -0.37 -10.17
CA VAL A 106 11.35 -1.72 -9.70
C VAL A 106 10.61 -2.47 -10.78
N GLN A 107 11.21 -3.57 -11.25
CA GLN A 107 10.55 -4.48 -12.18
C GLN A 107 9.70 -5.46 -11.37
N LEU A 108 8.39 -5.46 -11.62
CA LEU A 108 7.48 -6.44 -11.06
C LEU A 108 7.25 -7.57 -12.08
N HIS A 109 7.09 -8.77 -11.57
CA HIS A 109 6.90 -9.97 -12.37
C HIS A 109 5.52 -10.57 -12.12
N LYS A 110 4.89 -11.00 -13.21
CA LYS A 110 3.60 -11.67 -13.18
C LYS A 110 3.63 -12.87 -12.23
N ASP A 111 2.56 -13.02 -11.45
CA ASP A 111 2.33 -14.09 -10.48
C ASP A 111 3.22 -14.07 -9.24
N ASN A 112 4.22 -13.19 -9.18
CA ASN A 112 4.98 -12.98 -7.96
C ASN A 112 4.15 -12.18 -6.95
N THR A 113 4.38 -12.47 -5.67
CA THR A 113 3.72 -11.77 -4.57
C THR A 113 4.66 -10.72 -3.99
N TYR A 114 4.12 -9.53 -3.84
CA TYR A 114 4.77 -8.38 -3.22
C TYR A 114 3.93 -7.88 -2.06
N GLY A 115 4.49 -7.00 -1.27
CA GLY A 115 3.74 -6.29 -0.25
C GLY A 115 4.34 -4.92 0.01
N PHE A 116 3.51 -4.00 0.42
CA PHE A 116 3.97 -2.70 0.90
C PHE A 116 3.54 -2.48 2.35
N ARG A 117 4.35 -1.72 3.07
CA ARG A 117 4.10 -1.30 4.44
C ARG A 117 4.05 0.21 4.52
N LEU A 118 3.15 0.69 5.35
CA LEU A 118 2.97 2.10 5.63
C LEU A 118 3.27 2.39 7.09
N LYS A 119 4.01 3.47 7.34
CA LYS A 119 4.26 3.99 8.68
C LYS A 119 4.32 5.50 8.66
N SER A 120 4.06 6.12 9.80
CA SER A 120 4.29 7.55 10.01
C SER A 120 4.99 7.76 11.35
N PRO A 121 6.14 8.48 11.35
CA PRO A 121 6.85 8.77 12.59
C PRO A 121 6.24 9.92 13.39
N ASP A 122 5.42 10.77 12.77
CA ASP A 122 5.06 12.07 13.32
C ASP A 122 3.60 12.52 13.09
N THR A 123 2.78 11.69 12.44
CA THR A 123 1.36 12.00 12.26
C THR A 123 0.49 10.77 12.39
N LEU A 124 -0.82 10.97 12.34
CA LEU A 124 -1.82 9.91 12.37
C LEU A 124 -2.71 10.05 11.14
N VAL A 125 -2.82 8.97 10.36
CA VAL A 125 -3.52 8.96 9.08
C VAL A 125 -4.52 7.80 9.05
N ALA A 126 -5.75 8.09 8.66
CA ALA A 126 -6.75 7.06 8.39
C ALA A 126 -6.68 6.64 6.92
N ILE A 127 -6.40 5.37 6.68
CA ILE A 127 -6.33 4.79 5.34
C ILE A 127 -7.65 4.11 5.03
N GLY A 128 -8.15 4.28 3.81
CA GLY A 128 -9.35 3.62 3.31
C GLY A 128 -9.18 2.11 3.29
N GLU A 129 -10.16 1.40 3.82
CA GLU A 129 -10.15 -0.05 4.00
C GLU A 129 -11.48 -0.63 3.57
N ALA A 130 -11.46 -1.78 2.92
CA ALA A 130 -12.65 -2.58 2.65
C ALA A 130 -12.75 -3.74 3.63
N ALA A 131 -13.89 -3.87 4.27
CA ALA A 131 -14.28 -5.07 4.97
C ALA A 131 -15.13 -5.92 4.02
N TRP A 132 -14.66 -7.11 3.69
CA TRP A 132 -15.30 -8.04 2.75
C TRP A 132 -16.14 -9.07 3.50
N SER A 133 -17.16 -9.60 2.82
CA SER A 133 -17.89 -10.74 3.36
C SER A 133 -17.03 -12.01 3.31
N SER A 134 -17.34 -12.98 4.18
CA SER A 134 -16.64 -14.27 4.20
C SER A 134 -16.78 -15.08 2.91
N THR A 135 -17.79 -14.75 2.09
CA THR A 135 -18.05 -15.40 0.80
C THR A 135 -17.35 -14.77 -0.37
N SER A 136 -16.80 -13.55 -0.21
CA SER A 136 -16.18 -12.79 -1.31
C SER A 136 -15.02 -11.95 -0.81
N PRO A 137 -13.92 -12.59 -0.36
CA PRO A 137 -12.74 -11.87 0.06
C PRO A 137 -11.99 -11.27 -1.13
N PHE A 138 -11.10 -10.31 -0.85
CA PHE A 138 -10.19 -9.79 -1.88
C PHE A 138 -9.27 -10.91 -2.38
N ALA A 139 -9.31 -11.15 -3.69
CA ALA A 139 -8.69 -12.34 -4.28
C ALA A 139 -7.17 -12.26 -4.42
N TYR A 140 -6.58 -11.05 -4.40
CA TYR A 140 -5.19 -10.83 -4.80
C TYR A 140 -4.21 -10.66 -3.64
N GLY A 141 -4.68 -10.68 -2.41
CA GLY A 141 -3.78 -10.51 -1.26
C GLY A 141 -4.49 -10.37 0.07
N GLU A 142 -3.73 -10.05 1.08
CA GLU A 142 -4.19 -9.88 2.46
C GLU A 142 -3.72 -8.55 3.02
N GLU A 143 -4.54 -7.95 3.86
CA GLU A 143 -4.13 -6.81 4.66
C GLU A 143 -3.24 -7.28 5.80
N TRP A 144 -2.24 -6.47 6.11
CA TRP A 144 -1.33 -6.67 7.23
C TRP A 144 -1.40 -5.49 8.16
N ASN A 145 -1.40 -5.75 9.47
CA ASN A 145 -1.13 -4.68 10.42
C ASN A 145 -0.29 -5.19 11.60
N ALA A 146 0.37 -4.25 12.23
CA ALA A 146 1.23 -4.50 13.38
C ALA A 146 1.39 -3.19 14.17
N ASN A 147 1.98 -3.31 15.34
CA ASN A 147 2.48 -2.16 16.08
C ASN A 147 3.92 -2.43 16.51
N ASN A 148 4.63 -1.38 16.90
CA ASN A 148 6.04 -1.47 17.26
C ASN A 148 6.31 -2.07 18.65
N ILE A 149 5.29 -2.38 19.41
CA ILE A 149 5.38 -2.95 20.77
C ILE A 149 5.15 -4.46 20.73
N GLU A 150 4.12 -4.90 20.00
CA GLU A 150 3.84 -6.32 19.82
C GLU A 150 4.72 -6.89 18.71
N SER A 151 5.33 -8.05 18.96
CA SER A 151 6.16 -8.74 17.98
C SER A 151 5.36 -9.60 17.00
N LYS A 152 4.04 -9.44 16.95
CA LYS A 152 3.15 -10.25 16.12
C LYS A 152 2.67 -9.48 14.90
N ASP A 153 2.82 -10.11 13.74
CA ASP A 153 2.17 -9.70 12.50
C ASP A 153 0.74 -10.24 12.46
N HIS A 154 -0.19 -9.40 12.04
CA HIS A 154 -1.57 -9.79 11.84
C HIS A 154 -1.91 -9.71 10.35
N TYR A 155 -2.48 -10.80 9.81
CA TYR A 155 -2.90 -10.90 8.41
C TYR A 155 -4.40 -11.10 8.34
N TYR A 156 -5.06 -10.33 7.50
CA TYR A 156 -6.51 -10.34 7.39
C TYR A 156 -6.95 -10.64 5.96
N ARG A 157 -7.58 -11.77 5.78
CA ARG A 157 -8.08 -12.21 4.49
C ARG A 157 -9.33 -11.43 4.03
N TYR A 158 -10.12 -10.99 5.01
CA TYR A 158 -11.40 -10.32 4.75
C TYR A 158 -11.31 -8.80 4.83
N PHE A 159 -10.11 -8.27 4.95
CA PHE A 159 -9.83 -6.85 4.84
C PHE A 159 -8.82 -6.60 3.74
N SER A 160 -8.95 -5.45 3.10
CA SER A 160 -7.93 -4.95 2.18
C SER A 160 -7.89 -3.44 2.22
N LEU A 161 -6.69 -2.87 2.11
CA LEU A 161 -6.55 -1.44 1.91
C LEU A 161 -7.11 -1.06 0.54
N ALA A 162 -7.61 0.17 0.42
CA ALA A 162 -7.88 0.75 -0.88
C ALA A 162 -6.56 1.21 -1.48
N PHE A 163 -6.15 0.60 -2.59
CA PHE A 163 -4.85 0.86 -3.20
C PHE A 163 -4.87 0.66 -4.70
N LYS A 164 -3.88 1.23 -5.36
CA LYS A 164 -3.61 1.06 -6.78
C LYS A 164 -2.14 0.77 -7.01
N VAL A 165 -1.85 -0.10 -7.95
CA VAL A 165 -0.49 -0.38 -8.45
C VAL A 165 -0.44 0.04 -9.91
N GLU A 166 0.35 1.06 -10.24
CA GLU A 166 0.46 1.56 -11.61
C GLU A 166 1.82 1.19 -12.20
N LEU A 167 1.78 0.58 -13.37
CA LEU A 167 2.97 0.19 -14.12
C LEU A 167 3.16 1.10 -15.33
N ARG A 168 4.40 1.17 -15.80
CA ARG A 168 4.73 1.71 -17.12
C ARG A 168 4.70 0.59 -18.14
N ALA A 169 4.06 0.88 -19.22
CA ALA A 169 4.03 -0.04 -20.34
C ALA A 169 5.41 -0.17 -21.00
#